data_148878f9d3b7eaa5732772973d0bb79b
#
_entry.id   148878f9d3b7eaa5732772973d0bb79b
#
_cell.length_a   1.000
_cell.length_b   1.000
_cell.length_c   1.000
_cell.angle_alpha   90.00
_cell.angle_beta   90.00
_cell.angle_gamma   90.00
#
_symmetry.space_group_name_H-M   'P 1'
#
loop_
_entity.id
_entity.type
_entity.pdbx_description
1 polymer ?
#
loop_
_entity_poly.entity_id
_entity_poly.type
_entity_poly.pdbx_seq_one_letter_code
_entity_poly.pdbx_strand_id
1 'polypeptide(L)'
;MVYYPSLPELKKALGENYSIRTIDLEKCLYRYFGNGFNVEISGCSRANWKCPATLYLWFGDRAPDCIIVKTVRDVGRSAEAIGEAVENLYACSEKLIANGYADRDRLFCLKHDL
;
A
#
# COMPACT_ATOMS: atom_id res chain seq x y z
N MET A 1 23.37 3.36 15.73
CA MET A 1 21.98 3.80 15.69
C MET A 1 21.38 3.47 14.33
N VAL A 2 20.23 2.85 14.31
CA VAL A 2 19.55 2.53 13.04
C VAL A 2 18.78 3.77 12.57
N TYR A 3 19.00 4.15 11.34
CA TYR A 3 18.33 5.30 10.74
C TYR A 3 17.06 4.85 10.02
N TYR A 4 15.94 5.50 10.35
CA TYR A 4 14.67 5.28 9.68
C TYR A 4 14.31 6.52 8.87
N PRO A 5 14.18 6.41 7.54
CA PRO A 5 13.93 7.59 6.70
C PRO A 5 12.56 8.21 6.99
N SER A 6 12.46 9.51 6.77
CA SER A 6 11.21 10.26 6.83
C SER A 6 10.35 9.97 5.60
N LEU A 7 9.05 10.36 5.66
CA LEU A 7 8.16 10.25 4.50
C LEU A 7 8.70 10.98 3.27
N PRO A 8 9.17 12.25 3.36
CA PRO A 8 9.74 12.92 2.18
C PRO A 8 10.96 12.20 1.62
N GLU A 9 11.82 11.65 2.47
CA GLU A 9 12.98 10.88 2.03
C GLU A 9 12.57 9.60 1.30
N LEU A 10 11.59 8.89 1.85
CA LEU A 10 11.07 7.67 1.22
C LEU A 10 10.41 7.99 -0.13
N LYS A 11 9.60 9.04 -0.20
CA LYS A 11 8.96 9.47 -1.43
C LYS A 11 9.99 9.78 -2.51
N LYS A 12 11.05 10.52 -2.14
CA LYS A 12 12.11 10.87 -3.08
C LYS A 12 12.83 9.63 -3.61
N ALA A 13 13.13 8.67 -2.74
CA ALA A 13 13.82 7.45 -3.12
C ALA A 13 12.94 6.52 -3.96
N LEU A 14 11.64 6.44 -3.65
CA LEU A 14 10.69 5.57 -4.36
C LEU A 14 10.25 6.13 -5.70
N GLY A 15 10.20 7.46 -5.83
CA GLY A 15 9.96 8.13 -7.12
C GLY A 15 8.62 8.83 -7.24
N GLU A 16 8.36 9.33 -8.44
CA GLU A 16 7.23 10.22 -8.74
C GLU A 16 5.87 9.51 -8.70
N ASN A 17 5.84 8.19 -8.79
CA ASN A 17 4.59 7.43 -8.71
C ASN A 17 3.99 7.43 -7.32
N TYR A 18 4.75 7.87 -6.33
CA TYR A 18 4.31 7.90 -4.94
C TYR A 18 3.91 9.30 -4.52
N SER A 19 2.93 9.40 -3.65
CA SER A 19 2.50 10.65 -3.04
C SER A 19 2.34 10.47 -1.53
N ILE A 20 2.26 11.57 -0.81
CA ILE A 20 1.98 11.56 0.63
C ILE A 20 0.54 12.01 0.80
N ARG A 21 -0.27 11.19 1.48
CA ARG A 21 -1.68 11.48 1.77
C ARG A 21 -1.96 11.31 3.25
N THR A 22 -2.99 12.01 3.73
CA THR A 22 -3.50 11.81 5.09
C THR A 22 -4.68 10.85 5.02
N ILE A 23 -4.54 9.70 5.66
CA ILE A 23 -5.57 8.66 5.72
C ILE A 23 -5.77 8.30 7.19
N ASP A 24 -7.01 8.41 7.68
CA ASP A 24 -7.35 8.16 9.08
C ASP A 24 -6.44 8.93 10.05
N LEU A 25 -6.22 10.22 9.77
CA LEU A 25 -5.41 11.13 10.58
C LEU A 25 -3.90 10.83 10.58
N GLU A 26 -3.45 9.87 9.81
CA GLU A 26 -2.03 9.55 9.65
C GLU A 26 -1.55 9.96 8.27
N LYS A 27 -0.34 10.50 8.18
CA LYS A 27 0.31 10.75 6.89
C LYS A 27 0.92 9.45 6.40
N CYS A 28 0.52 9.03 5.20
CA CYS A 28 0.92 7.77 4.60
C CYS A 28 1.54 8.01 3.24
N LEU A 29 2.38 7.08 2.79
CA LEU A 29 2.73 6.99 1.38
C LEU A 29 1.59 6.33 0.63
N TYR A 30 1.41 6.71 -0.63
CA TYR A 30 0.33 6.21 -1.46
C TYR A 30 0.82 6.06 -2.90
N ARG A 31 0.40 4.99 -3.55
CA ARG A 31 0.64 4.80 -4.97
C ARG A 31 -0.60 4.26 -5.65
N TYR A 32 -1.05 4.96 -6.69
CA TYR A 32 -2.14 4.53 -7.56
C TYR A 32 -1.55 3.70 -8.70
N PHE A 33 -2.04 2.46 -8.87
CA PHE A 33 -1.51 1.55 -9.88
C PHE A 33 -2.04 1.79 -11.28
N GLY A 34 -3.11 2.55 -11.44
CA GLY A 34 -3.71 2.81 -12.75
C GLY A 34 -4.57 1.66 -13.28
N ASN A 35 -4.83 0.64 -12.46
CA ASN A 35 -5.60 -0.55 -12.86
C ASN A 35 -6.82 -0.80 -11.95
N GLY A 36 -7.23 0.20 -11.18
CA GLY A 36 -8.32 0.09 -10.21
C GLY A 36 -7.86 -0.25 -8.81
N PHE A 37 -6.61 -0.68 -8.65
CA PHE A 37 -6.00 -0.97 -7.37
C PHE A 37 -5.03 0.13 -6.98
N ASN A 38 -4.81 0.27 -5.68
CA ASN A 38 -3.85 1.24 -5.13
C ASN A 38 -3.28 0.71 -3.83
N VAL A 39 -2.19 1.30 -3.37
CA VAL A 39 -1.53 0.87 -2.13
C VAL A 39 -1.33 2.05 -1.19
N GLU A 40 -1.63 1.80 0.08
CA GLU A 40 -1.36 2.71 1.19
C GLU A 40 -0.22 2.11 2.02
N ILE A 41 0.79 2.91 2.33
CA ILE A 41 1.92 2.50 3.17
C ILE A 41 1.85 3.33 4.45
N SER A 42 1.50 2.69 5.56
CA SER A 42 1.38 3.33 6.86
C SER A 42 2.53 2.94 7.78
N GLY A 43 2.65 3.67 8.90
CA GLY A 43 3.68 3.41 9.90
C GLY A 43 4.98 4.16 9.68
N CYS A 44 5.08 4.99 8.64
CA CYS A 44 6.30 5.71 8.30
C CYS A 44 6.24 7.21 8.62
N SER A 45 5.20 7.67 9.30
CA SER A 45 4.99 9.10 9.56
C SER A 45 5.98 9.70 10.55
N ARG A 46 6.63 8.87 11.36
CA ARG A 46 7.61 9.32 12.35
C ARG A 46 9.00 8.83 11.99
N ALA A 47 9.90 9.76 11.69
CA ALA A 47 11.30 9.44 11.48
C ALA A 47 11.88 8.82 12.75
N ASN A 48 12.79 7.85 12.58
CA ASN A 48 13.50 7.15 13.67
C ASN A 48 12.59 6.37 14.62
N TRP A 49 11.35 6.12 14.24
CA TRP A 49 10.44 5.28 15.02
C TRP A 49 10.59 3.82 14.61
N LYS A 50 10.71 2.92 15.60
CA LYS A 50 11.01 1.50 15.35
C LYS A 50 9.85 0.66 14.81
N CYS A 51 8.71 1.25 14.50
CA CYS A 51 7.59 0.48 13.98
C CYS A 51 7.85 0.08 12.53
N PRO A 52 7.60 -1.18 12.16
CA PRO A 52 7.63 -1.58 10.76
C PRO A 52 6.50 -0.92 9.98
N ALA A 53 6.64 -0.88 8.67
CA ALA A 53 5.59 -0.39 7.79
C ALA A 53 4.51 -1.46 7.59
N THR A 54 3.28 -1.01 7.38
CA THR A 54 2.15 -1.86 6.99
C THR A 54 1.62 -1.36 5.66
N LEU A 55 1.44 -2.28 4.72
CA LEU A 55 0.93 -1.95 3.40
C LEU A 55 -0.48 -2.51 3.25
N TYR A 56 -1.36 -1.70 2.69
CA TYR A 56 -2.74 -2.11 2.39
C TYR A 56 -2.96 -2.00 0.89
N LEU A 57 -3.34 -3.11 0.27
CA LEU A 57 -3.78 -3.11 -1.12
C LEU A 57 -5.28 -2.84 -1.14
N TRP A 58 -5.66 -1.72 -1.75
CA TRP A 58 -7.05 -1.29 -1.88
C TRP A 58 -7.53 -1.53 -3.30
N PHE A 59 -8.81 -1.87 -3.44
CA PHE A 59 -9.54 -1.78 -4.70
C PHE A 59 -10.52 -0.62 -4.60
N GLY A 60 -10.53 0.26 -5.62
CA GLY A 60 -11.31 1.49 -5.57
C GLY A 60 -10.58 2.59 -4.81
N ASP A 61 -11.00 3.84 -5.03
CA ASP A 61 -10.30 5.01 -4.49
C ASP A 61 -11.16 5.87 -3.55
N ARG A 62 -12.44 5.54 -3.37
CA ARG A 62 -13.37 6.33 -2.54
C ARG A 62 -14.33 5.44 -1.75
N ALA A 63 -14.52 5.79 -0.48
CA ALA A 63 -15.57 5.20 0.31
C ALA A 63 -16.94 5.65 -0.23
N PRO A 64 -17.97 4.79 -0.21
CA PRO A 64 -17.98 3.44 0.35
C PRO A 64 -17.54 2.33 -0.60
N ASP A 65 -17.11 2.66 -1.82
CA ASP A 65 -16.87 1.68 -2.88
C ASP A 65 -15.49 1.04 -2.82
N CYS A 66 -14.60 1.51 -1.94
CA CYS A 66 -13.28 0.92 -1.80
C CYS A 66 -13.27 -0.22 -0.77
N ILE A 67 -12.35 -1.16 -0.97
CA ILE A 67 -12.20 -2.32 -0.09
C ILE A 67 -10.71 -2.66 0.04
N ILE A 68 -10.28 -3.03 1.25
CA ILE A 68 -8.94 -3.55 1.48
C ILE A 68 -8.93 -5.01 1.04
N VAL A 69 -8.07 -5.33 0.07
CA VAL A 69 -7.97 -6.66 -0.51
C VAL A 69 -6.93 -7.50 0.21
N LYS A 70 -5.82 -6.88 0.59
CA LYS A 70 -4.70 -7.57 1.23
C LYS A 70 -3.95 -6.61 2.13
N THR A 71 -3.47 -7.13 3.27
CA THR A 71 -2.63 -6.38 4.21
C THR A 71 -1.29 -7.10 4.34
N VAL A 72 -0.20 -6.36 4.21
CA VAL A 72 1.16 -6.88 4.40
C VAL A 72 1.77 -6.15 5.59
N ARG A 73 2.08 -6.90 6.65
CA ARG A 73 2.60 -6.36 7.91
C ARG A 73 4.11 -6.57 8.00
N ASP A 74 4.72 -5.85 8.91
CA ASP A 74 6.13 -6.03 9.30
C ASP A 74 7.11 -5.82 8.15
N VAL A 75 6.81 -4.85 7.29
CA VAL A 75 7.70 -4.46 6.19
C VAL A 75 8.76 -3.51 6.73
N GLY A 76 10.03 -3.76 6.40
CA GLY A 76 11.12 -2.89 6.78
C GLY A 76 10.93 -1.47 6.25
N ARG A 77 11.31 -0.47 7.06
CA ARG A 77 11.12 0.95 6.73
C ARG A 77 12.26 1.49 5.89
N SER A 78 12.58 0.84 4.80
CA SER A 78 13.54 1.33 3.81
C SER A 78 12.83 1.45 2.47
N ALA A 79 13.34 2.33 1.61
CA ALA A 79 12.80 2.46 0.25
C ALA A 79 12.89 1.13 -0.49
N GLU A 80 13.96 0.38 -0.29
CA GLU A 80 14.17 -0.91 -0.94
C GLU A 80 13.11 -1.94 -0.50
N ALA A 81 12.91 -2.12 0.81
CA ALA A 81 11.94 -3.09 1.33
C ALA A 81 10.51 -2.70 0.97
N ILE A 82 10.16 -1.43 1.10
CA ILE A 82 8.84 -0.92 0.74
C ILE A 82 8.59 -1.07 -0.75
N GLY A 83 9.56 -0.69 -1.58
CA GLY A 83 9.46 -0.80 -3.04
C GLY A 83 9.23 -2.23 -3.49
N GLU A 84 9.97 -3.18 -2.92
CA GLU A 84 9.79 -4.61 -3.22
C GLU A 84 8.39 -5.09 -2.84
N ALA A 85 7.92 -4.73 -1.64
CA ALA A 85 6.58 -5.11 -1.18
C ALA A 85 5.49 -4.51 -2.08
N VAL A 86 5.66 -3.25 -2.51
CA VAL A 86 4.71 -2.59 -3.42
C VAL A 86 4.67 -3.28 -4.77
N GLU A 87 5.84 -3.65 -5.34
CA GLU A 87 5.87 -4.37 -6.61
C GLU A 87 5.21 -5.74 -6.51
N ASN A 88 5.36 -6.43 -5.38
CA ASN A 88 4.66 -7.69 -5.14
C ASN A 88 3.14 -7.49 -5.08
N LEU A 89 2.68 -6.40 -4.47
CA LEU A 89 1.24 -6.08 -4.44
C LEU A 89 0.73 -5.69 -5.83
N TYR A 90 1.54 -4.99 -6.62
CA TYR A 90 1.19 -4.69 -8.00
C TYR A 90 0.98 -5.98 -8.81
N ALA A 91 1.93 -6.92 -8.71
CA ALA A 91 1.82 -8.21 -9.36
C ALA A 91 0.57 -8.98 -8.89
N CYS A 92 0.26 -8.91 -7.59
CA CYS A 92 -0.96 -9.50 -7.04
C CYS A 92 -2.21 -8.89 -7.68
N SER A 93 -2.26 -7.56 -7.84
CA SER A 93 -3.40 -6.87 -8.45
C SER A 93 -3.60 -7.32 -9.91
N GLU A 94 -2.51 -7.42 -10.67
CA GLU A 94 -2.56 -7.87 -12.06
C GLU A 94 -3.09 -9.31 -12.17
N LYS A 95 -2.68 -10.17 -11.23
CA LYS A 95 -3.16 -11.55 -11.18
C LYS A 95 -4.65 -11.62 -10.85
N LEU A 96 -5.11 -10.79 -9.93
CA LEU A 96 -6.53 -10.70 -9.59
C LEU A 96 -7.36 -10.26 -10.79
N ILE A 97 -6.88 -9.26 -11.53
CA ILE A 97 -7.53 -8.79 -12.75
C ILE A 97 -7.62 -9.92 -13.78
N ALA A 98 -6.52 -10.62 -14.02
CA ALA A 98 -6.46 -11.71 -14.98
C ALA A 98 -7.43 -12.84 -14.63
N ASN A 99 -7.71 -13.04 -13.34
CA ASN A 99 -8.63 -14.08 -12.86
C ASN A 99 -10.08 -13.58 -12.69
N GLY A 100 -10.40 -12.36 -13.15
CA GLY A 100 -11.75 -11.83 -13.11
C GLY A 100 -12.18 -11.24 -11.77
N TYR A 101 -11.24 -10.88 -10.91
CA TYR A 101 -11.52 -10.32 -9.60
C TYR A 101 -11.41 -8.79 -9.53
N ALA A 102 -11.40 -8.09 -10.67
CA ALA A 102 -11.44 -6.63 -10.68
C ALA A 102 -12.87 -6.13 -10.42
N ASP A 103 -13.48 -6.55 -9.32
CA ASP A 103 -14.87 -6.30 -8.96
C ASP A 103 -14.98 -6.34 -7.43
N ARG A 104 -15.59 -5.28 -6.86
CA ARG A 104 -15.67 -5.13 -5.40
C ARG A 104 -16.37 -6.31 -4.72
N ASP A 105 -17.49 -6.76 -5.30
CA ASP A 105 -18.28 -7.83 -4.69
C ASP A 105 -17.55 -9.17 -4.75
N ARG A 106 -16.87 -9.44 -5.85
CA ARG A 106 -16.04 -10.65 -5.97
C ARG A 106 -14.87 -10.64 -5.01
N LEU A 107 -14.20 -9.50 -4.88
CA LEU A 107 -13.10 -9.33 -3.94
C LEU A 107 -13.57 -9.47 -2.50
N PHE A 108 -14.75 -8.93 -2.19
CA PHE A 108 -15.34 -9.06 -0.86
C PHE A 108 -15.59 -10.53 -0.52
N CYS A 109 -16.19 -11.29 -1.44
CA CYS A 109 -16.45 -12.72 -1.26
C CYS A 109 -15.14 -13.51 -1.10
N LEU A 110 -14.14 -13.24 -1.95
CA LEU A 110 -12.83 -13.88 -1.86
C LEU A 110 -12.19 -13.68 -0.49
N LYS A 111 -12.24 -12.46 0.04
CA LYS A 111 -11.68 -12.09 1.32
C LYS A 111 -12.35 -12.83 2.48
N HIS A 112 -13.66 -13.03 2.40
CA HIS A 112 -14.44 -13.68 3.46
C HIS A 112 -14.51 -15.21 3.35
N ASP A 113 -14.22 -15.75 2.18
CA ASP A 113 -14.19 -17.20 1.96
C ASP A 113 -12.83 -17.82 2.34
N LEU A 114 -11.89 -16.98 2.63
CA LEU A 114 -10.56 -17.39 3.10
C LEU A 114 -10.49 -17.28 4.66
#